data_cede1080cb629a617c465cc5290016d0
#
_entry.id   cede1080cb629a617c465cc5290016d0
#
_cell.length_a   1.000
_cell.length_b   1.000
_cell.length_c   1.000
_cell.angle_alpha   90.00
_cell.angle_beta   90.00
_cell.angle_gamma   90.00
#
_symmetry.space_group_name_H-M   'P 1'
#
loop_
_entity.id
_entity.type
_entity.pdbx_description
1 polymer ?
#
loop_
_entity_poly.entity_id
_entity_poly.type
_entity_poly.pdbx_seq_one_letter_code
_entity_poly.pdbx_strand_id
1 'polypeptide(L)'
;LGGMPLVGDQVFNYESGIDVETYQMPRSTEAGIYDYIISECDEIARQLTEQMTINSARANKWAALMLKARAAVYAGSIANYGNKITPTLKTDNGEVGIPADLATKYYETALAAAEEVIESSPYELQISDPQDLGLSFYKAVCQKSNNKEVIWALDRSVTDKVTTNFTAWCMPFSLKDGIQGNALGA
;
A
#
# COMPACT_ATOMS: atom_id res chain seq x y z
N LEU A 1 1.11 13.59 -0.49
CA LEU A 1 1.31 14.30 -1.75
C LEU A 1 0.10 15.14 -2.16
N GLY A 2 -1.04 14.95 -1.52
CA GLY A 2 -2.27 15.66 -1.83
C GLY A 2 -2.95 15.17 -3.11
N GLY A 3 -3.93 15.95 -3.58
CA GLY A 3 -4.67 15.66 -4.79
C GLY A 3 -3.79 15.68 -6.03
N MET A 4 -4.15 14.86 -7.00
CA MET A 4 -3.50 14.74 -8.30
C MET A 4 -4.55 14.72 -9.40
N PRO A 5 -4.21 15.00 -10.67
CA PRO A 5 -5.15 14.77 -11.77
C PRO A 5 -5.60 13.31 -11.81
N LEU A 6 -6.90 13.08 -11.86
CA LEU A 6 -7.49 11.76 -12.09
C LEU A 6 -7.69 11.56 -13.59
N VAL A 7 -6.82 10.75 -14.18
CA VAL A 7 -6.80 10.51 -15.63
C VAL A 7 -7.86 9.48 -16.03
N GLY A 8 -8.19 8.53 -15.14
CA GLY A 8 -9.08 7.41 -15.46
C GLY A 8 -8.55 6.58 -16.63
N ASP A 9 -9.45 6.15 -17.52
CA ASP A 9 -9.12 5.33 -18.69
C ASP A 9 -8.71 6.15 -19.93
N GLN A 10 -8.41 7.45 -19.75
CA GLN A 10 -8.00 8.31 -20.86
C GLN A 10 -6.62 7.91 -21.39
N VAL A 11 -6.53 7.70 -22.69
CA VAL A 11 -5.25 7.47 -23.38
C VAL A 11 -4.85 8.75 -24.10
N PHE A 12 -3.68 9.26 -23.80
CA PHE A 12 -3.11 10.45 -24.41
C PHE A 12 -2.19 10.06 -25.57
N ASN A 13 -2.54 10.49 -26.78
CA ASN A 13 -1.67 10.33 -27.94
C ASN A 13 -0.81 11.58 -28.08
N TYR A 14 0.49 11.43 -27.90
CA TYR A 14 1.45 12.51 -28.08
C TYR A 14 2.03 12.46 -29.49
N GLU A 15 1.64 13.43 -30.31
CA GLU A 15 2.18 13.62 -31.65
C GLU A 15 2.98 14.91 -31.73
N SER A 16 3.89 15.01 -32.69
CA SER A 16 4.68 16.22 -32.90
C SER A 16 3.77 17.39 -33.30
N GLY A 17 3.86 18.51 -32.56
CA GLY A 17 3.05 19.71 -32.82
C GLY A 17 1.74 19.78 -32.04
N ILE A 18 1.51 18.86 -31.10
CA ILE A 18 0.34 18.89 -30.21
C ILE A 18 0.40 20.10 -29.27
N ASP A 19 -0.75 20.74 -29.11
CA ASP A 19 -0.94 21.77 -28.09
C ASP A 19 -1.05 21.13 -26.70
N VAL A 20 -0.03 21.29 -25.89
CA VAL A 20 0.06 20.71 -24.53
C VAL A 20 -1.05 21.25 -23.62
N GLU A 21 -1.57 22.46 -23.87
CA GLU A 21 -2.64 23.05 -23.06
C GLU A 21 -3.93 22.22 -23.14
N THR A 22 -4.18 21.52 -24.24
CA THR A 22 -5.33 20.63 -24.43
C THR A 22 -5.32 19.44 -23.45
N TYR A 23 -4.15 19.07 -22.93
CA TYR A 23 -3.98 17.94 -22.00
C TYR A 23 -3.81 18.35 -20.55
N GLN A 24 -3.90 19.64 -20.26
CA GLN A 24 -3.84 20.11 -18.88
C GLN A 24 -5.10 19.67 -18.11
N MET A 25 -4.87 18.94 -17.02
CA MET A 25 -5.92 18.52 -16.12
C MET A 25 -5.72 19.18 -14.76
N PRO A 26 -6.77 19.72 -14.14
CA PRO A 26 -6.66 20.24 -12.78
C PRO A 26 -6.37 19.12 -11.78
N ARG A 27 -5.73 19.47 -10.68
CA ARG A 27 -5.61 18.54 -9.55
C ARG A 27 -7.00 18.32 -8.95
N SER A 28 -7.28 17.07 -8.60
CA SER A 28 -8.46 16.75 -7.80
C SER A 28 -8.22 17.09 -6.32
N THR A 29 -9.23 17.02 -5.49
CA THR A 29 -9.07 17.12 -4.04
C THR A 29 -8.35 15.89 -3.50
N GLU A 30 -7.65 16.03 -2.38
CA GLU A 30 -7.01 14.89 -1.70
C GLU A 30 -8.05 13.86 -1.25
N ALA A 31 -9.20 14.30 -0.74
CA ALA A 31 -10.32 13.41 -0.43
C ALA A 31 -10.79 12.62 -1.67
N GLY A 32 -10.91 13.30 -2.83
CA GLY A 32 -11.31 12.65 -4.09
C GLY A 32 -10.34 11.55 -4.54
N ILE A 33 -9.03 11.72 -4.31
CA ILE A 33 -8.05 10.66 -4.59
C ILE A 33 -8.27 9.44 -3.68
N TYR A 34 -8.48 9.66 -2.38
CA TYR A 34 -8.72 8.55 -1.46
C TYR A 34 -10.06 7.85 -1.75
N ASP A 35 -11.11 8.60 -2.04
CA ASP A 35 -12.40 8.03 -2.44
C ASP A 35 -12.28 7.20 -3.74
N TYR A 36 -11.50 7.67 -4.70
CA TYR A 36 -11.19 6.92 -5.93
C TYR A 36 -10.43 5.61 -5.61
N ILE A 37 -9.36 5.66 -4.81
CA ILE A 37 -8.61 4.45 -4.42
C ILE A 37 -9.51 3.45 -3.71
N ILE A 38 -10.37 3.91 -2.80
CA ILE A 38 -11.29 3.06 -2.04
C ILE A 38 -12.29 2.39 -2.98
N SER A 39 -12.87 3.14 -3.92
CA SER A 39 -13.84 2.61 -4.89
C SER A 39 -13.21 1.60 -5.85
N GLU A 40 -11.99 1.87 -6.34
CA GLU A 40 -11.24 0.93 -7.18
C GLU A 40 -10.92 -0.36 -6.44
N CYS A 41 -10.51 -0.26 -5.17
CA CYS A 41 -10.28 -1.45 -4.35
C CYS A 41 -11.54 -2.31 -4.18
N ASP A 42 -12.71 -1.69 -4.03
CA ASP A 42 -13.99 -2.40 -3.96
C ASP A 42 -14.34 -3.10 -5.27
N GLU A 43 -14.10 -2.44 -6.41
CA GLU A 43 -14.35 -3.02 -7.73
C GLU A 43 -13.41 -4.19 -8.00
N ILE A 44 -12.12 -4.01 -7.75
CA ILE A 44 -11.09 -5.03 -7.95
C ILE A 44 -11.31 -6.23 -7.01
N ALA A 45 -11.67 -5.99 -5.75
CA ALA A 45 -11.92 -7.06 -4.79
C ALA A 45 -13.01 -8.04 -5.24
N ARG A 46 -14.03 -7.56 -5.98
CA ARG A 46 -15.08 -8.43 -6.55
C ARG A 46 -14.60 -9.34 -7.68
N GLN A 47 -13.49 -8.99 -8.33
CA GLN A 47 -12.96 -9.70 -9.50
C GLN A 47 -11.81 -10.64 -9.15
N LEU A 48 -11.15 -10.41 -8.01
CA LEU A 48 -9.99 -11.18 -7.57
C LEU A 48 -10.40 -12.47 -6.84
N THR A 49 -9.51 -13.46 -6.89
CA THR A 49 -9.70 -14.70 -6.14
C THR A 49 -9.68 -14.48 -4.64
N GLU A 50 -10.52 -15.24 -3.93
CA GLU A 50 -10.54 -15.31 -2.46
C GLU A 50 -9.53 -16.33 -1.90
N GLN A 51 -8.94 -17.16 -2.76
CA GLN A 51 -7.99 -18.17 -2.33
C GLN A 51 -6.66 -17.55 -1.91
N MET A 52 -6.01 -18.18 -0.94
CA MET A 52 -4.66 -17.83 -0.53
C MET A 52 -3.68 -18.06 -1.68
N THR A 53 -2.96 -17.01 -2.05
CA THR A 53 -1.96 -17.06 -3.14
C THR A 53 -0.55 -17.24 -2.58
N ILE A 54 -0.33 -18.36 -1.87
CA ILE A 54 1.00 -18.68 -1.32
C ILE A 54 1.96 -18.93 -2.48
N ASN A 55 3.15 -18.35 -2.39
CA ASN A 55 4.20 -18.41 -3.42
C ASN A 55 3.80 -17.79 -4.78
N SER A 56 2.86 -16.87 -4.78
CA SER A 56 2.47 -16.12 -5.96
C SER A 56 2.67 -14.61 -5.73
N ALA A 57 3.27 -13.93 -6.70
CA ALA A 57 3.37 -12.47 -6.71
C ALA A 57 2.05 -11.79 -7.13
N ARG A 58 0.99 -12.54 -7.35
CA ARG A 58 -0.32 -12.02 -7.74
C ARG A 58 -1.13 -11.59 -6.53
N ALA A 59 -1.75 -10.42 -6.63
CA ALA A 59 -2.71 -9.96 -5.63
C ALA A 59 -3.98 -10.83 -5.63
N ASN A 60 -4.63 -10.92 -4.49
CA ASN A 60 -5.94 -11.53 -4.30
C ASN A 60 -6.93 -10.53 -3.69
N LYS A 61 -8.18 -10.92 -3.48
CA LYS A 61 -9.22 -10.10 -2.86
C LYS A 61 -8.74 -9.44 -1.55
N TRP A 62 -8.06 -10.20 -0.73
CA TRP A 62 -7.62 -9.77 0.60
C TRP A 62 -6.54 -8.68 0.54
N ALA A 63 -5.67 -8.75 -0.48
CA ALA A 63 -4.69 -7.69 -0.73
C ALA A 63 -5.37 -6.38 -1.14
N ALA A 64 -6.42 -6.43 -1.96
CA ALA A 64 -7.20 -5.26 -2.33
C ALA A 64 -7.93 -4.65 -1.11
N LEU A 65 -8.57 -5.47 -0.27
CA LEU A 65 -9.23 -5.01 0.94
C LEU A 65 -8.25 -4.41 1.96
N MET A 66 -7.06 -4.98 2.13
CA MET A 66 -6.04 -4.40 3.00
C MET A 66 -5.45 -3.10 2.45
N LEU A 67 -5.36 -2.95 1.13
CA LEU A 67 -5.01 -1.66 0.52
C LEU A 67 -6.10 -0.62 0.78
N LYS A 68 -7.38 -0.99 0.63
CA LYS A 68 -8.53 -0.15 0.97
C LYS A 68 -8.48 0.30 2.43
N ALA A 69 -8.31 -0.65 3.37
CA ALA A 69 -8.22 -0.35 4.80
C ALA A 69 -7.09 0.64 5.09
N ARG A 70 -5.91 0.42 4.52
CA ARG A 70 -4.76 1.32 4.68
C ARG A 70 -5.02 2.71 4.12
N ALA A 71 -5.56 2.81 2.91
CA ALA A 71 -5.89 4.10 2.29
C ALA A 71 -6.90 4.87 3.14
N ALA A 72 -7.93 4.19 3.63
CA ALA A 72 -8.96 4.80 4.47
C ALA A 72 -8.41 5.25 5.84
N VAL A 73 -7.52 4.48 6.49
CA VAL A 73 -6.83 4.93 7.72
C VAL A 73 -6.03 6.20 7.48
N TYR A 74 -5.30 6.27 6.37
CA TYR A 74 -4.52 7.47 6.03
C TYR A 74 -5.44 8.68 5.78
N ALA A 75 -6.52 8.50 5.02
CA ALA A 75 -7.49 9.56 4.78
C ALA A 75 -8.13 10.05 6.08
N GLY A 76 -8.56 9.13 6.94
CA GLY A 76 -9.10 9.44 8.26
C GLY A 76 -8.11 10.17 9.15
N SER A 77 -6.84 9.79 9.11
CA SER A 77 -5.76 10.44 9.86
C SER A 77 -5.51 11.87 9.35
N ILE A 78 -5.44 12.07 8.05
CA ILE A 78 -5.30 13.42 7.46
C ILE A 78 -6.49 14.29 7.85
N ALA A 79 -7.72 13.79 7.74
CA ALA A 79 -8.93 14.51 8.13
C ALA A 79 -8.93 14.88 9.62
N ASN A 80 -8.57 13.93 10.49
CA ASN A 80 -8.61 14.14 11.94
C ASN A 80 -7.49 15.05 12.46
N TYR A 81 -6.29 14.96 11.88
CA TYR A 81 -5.11 15.66 12.39
C TYR A 81 -4.62 16.83 11.55
N GLY A 82 -5.03 16.92 10.27
CA GLY A 82 -4.57 17.96 9.36
C GLY A 82 -4.81 19.40 9.84
N ASN A 83 -5.89 19.63 10.57
CA ASN A 83 -6.21 20.93 11.18
C ASN A 83 -5.57 21.16 12.56
N LYS A 84 -4.92 20.14 13.14
CA LYS A 84 -4.31 20.18 14.49
C LYS A 84 -2.82 20.47 14.46
N ILE A 85 -2.20 20.37 13.31
CA ILE A 85 -0.77 20.66 13.11
C ILE A 85 -0.52 22.12 12.75
N THR A 86 0.71 22.59 12.96
CA THR A 86 1.11 23.95 12.62
C THR A 86 2.37 23.91 11.72
N PRO A 87 2.31 24.48 10.50
CA PRO A 87 1.14 25.10 9.85
C PRO A 87 0.05 24.08 9.51
N THR A 88 -1.19 24.53 9.42
CA THR A 88 -2.32 23.69 9.03
C THR A 88 -2.12 23.09 7.64
N LEU A 89 -2.32 21.79 7.50
CA LEU A 89 -2.15 21.08 6.24
C LEU A 89 -3.44 21.16 5.41
N LYS A 90 -3.61 22.24 4.66
CA LYS A 90 -4.77 22.42 3.77
C LYS A 90 -4.50 23.45 2.68
N THR A 91 -5.19 23.29 1.54
CA THR A 91 -5.38 24.33 0.51
C THR A 91 -6.84 24.72 0.41
N ASP A 92 -7.12 25.89 -0.14
CA ASP A 92 -8.50 26.41 -0.23
C ASP A 92 -9.39 25.56 -1.13
N ASN A 93 -8.83 24.94 -2.17
CA ASN A 93 -9.55 24.06 -3.10
C ASN A 93 -9.51 22.57 -2.70
N GLY A 94 -8.86 22.23 -1.59
CA GLY A 94 -8.80 20.87 -1.07
C GLY A 94 -7.81 19.93 -1.78
N GLU A 95 -6.88 20.46 -2.59
CA GLU A 95 -5.81 19.65 -3.21
C GLU A 95 -4.85 19.08 -2.15
N VAL A 96 -4.77 19.75 -0.99
CA VAL A 96 -4.05 19.25 0.18
C VAL A 96 -4.96 19.40 1.39
N GLY A 97 -5.03 18.35 2.19
CA GLY A 97 -5.88 18.25 3.37
C GLY A 97 -7.26 17.68 3.05
N ILE A 98 -7.83 17.05 4.04
CA ILE A 98 -9.18 16.44 3.99
C ILE A 98 -10.05 17.11 5.07
N PRO A 99 -11.31 17.45 4.77
CA PRO A 99 -12.24 18.01 5.76
C PRO A 99 -12.38 17.11 7.00
N ALA A 100 -12.37 17.71 8.20
CA ALA A 100 -12.34 16.97 9.46
C ALA A 100 -13.60 16.13 9.71
N ASP A 101 -14.75 16.54 9.17
CA ASP A 101 -16.03 15.84 9.26
C ASP A 101 -16.03 14.50 8.51
N LEU A 102 -15.10 14.29 7.57
CA LEU A 102 -14.93 13.02 6.86
C LEU A 102 -14.13 11.97 7.65
N ALA A 103 -13.50 12.34 8.76
CA ALA A 103 -12.62 11.43 9.51
C ALA A 103 -13.34 10.14 9.95
N THR A 104 -14.53 10.26 10.52
CA THR A 104 -15.32 9.11 10.98
C THR A 104 -15.67 8.16 9.84
N LYS A 105 -16.15 8.69 8.71
CA LYS A 105 -16.46 7.91 7.49
C LYS A 105 -15.26 7.05 7.06
N TYR A 106 -14.07 7.65 7.01
CA TYR A 106 -12.88 6.93 6.59
C TYR A 106 -12.42 5.87 7.61
N TYR A 107 -12.49 6.16 8.90
CA TYR A 107 -12.15 5.16 9.92
C TYR A 107 -13.15 4.00 9.94
N GLU A 108 -14.45 4.25 9.76
CA GLU A 108 -15.46 3.20 9.63
C GLU A 108 -15.22 2.34 8.37
N THR A 109 -14.87 2.97 7.26
CA THR A 109 -14.50 2.27 6.03
C THR A 109 -13.27 1.37 6.23
N ALA A 110 -12.27 1.88 6.94
CA ALA A 110 -11.06 1.11 7.25
C ALA A 110 -11.37 -0.08 8.17
N LEU A 111 -12.18 0.16 9.21
CA LEU A 111 -12.60 -0.87 10.16
C LEU A 111 -13.36 -1.99 9.43
N ALA A 112 -14.37 -1.67 8.66
CA ALA A 112 -15.17 -2.66 7.93
C ALA A 112 -14.31 -3.51 6.97
N ALA A 113 -13.36 -2.90 6.25
CA ALA A 113 -12.48 -3.63 5.36
C ALA A 113 -11.51 -4.55 6.12
N ALA A 114 -11.00 -4.11 7.28
CA ALA A 114 -10.14 -4.93 8.13
C ALA A 114 -10.91 -6.09 8.78
N GLU A 115 -12.13 -5.85 9.27
CA GLU A 115 -13.01 -6.87 9.84
C GLU A 115 -13.34 -7.94 8.81
N GLU A 116 -13.67 -7.58 7.55
CA GLU A 116 -13.92 -8.56 6.49
C GLU A 116 -12.70 -9.46 6.26
N VAL A 117 -11.48 -8.90 6.30
CA VAL A 117 -10.26 -9.71 6.16
C VAL A 117 -10.08 -10.64 7.36
N ILE A 118 -10.27 -10.15 8.59
CA ILE A 118 -10.08 -10.94 9.81
C ILE A 118 -11.09 -12.09 9.90
N GLU A 119 -12.36 -11.83 9.56
CA GLU A 119 -13.44 -12.79 9.75
C GLU A 119 -13.60 -13.79 8.59
N SER A 120 -13.29 -13.36 7.37
CA SER A 120 -13.63 -14.12 6.16
C SER A 120 -12.43 -14.62 5.38
N SER A 121 -11.21 -14.15 5.65
CA SER A 121 -10.04 -14.58 4.90
C SER A 121 -9.47 -15.92 5.41
N PRO A 122 -8.69 -16.63 4.58
CA PRO A 122 -7.96 -17.82 5.01
C PRO A 122 -6.65 -17.48 5.76
N TYR A 123 -6.36 -16.19 6.02
CA TYR A 123 -5.15 -15.77 6.70
C TYR A 123 -5.34 -15.73 8.22
N GLU A 124 -4.28 -16.03 8.95
CA GLU A 124 -4.25 -16.09 10.40
C GLU A 124 -2.93 -15.52 10.91
N LEU A 125 -2.90 -15.05 12.15
CA LEU A 125 -1.64 -14.68 12.79
C LEU A 125 -0.71 -15.89 12.91
N GLN A 126 0.56 -15.71 12.56
CA GLN A 126 1.59 -16.76 12.62
C GLN A 126 2.07 -16.97 14.05
N ILE A 127 1.24 -17.56 14.91
CA ILE A 127 1.58 -17.92 16.27
C ILE A 127 2.07 -19.38 16.29
N SER A 128 3.38 -19.57 16.11
CA SER A 128 3.98 -20.91 16.12
C SER A 128 4.33 -21.40 17.52
N ASP A 129 4.58 -20.51 18.45
CA ASP A 129 4.81 -20.79 19.87
C ASP A 129 4.19 -19.66 20.72
N PRO A 130 3.10 -19.93 21.45
CA PRO A 130 2.49 -18.95 22.37
C PRO A 130 3.41 -18.52 23.51
N GLN A 131 4.43 -19.33 23.86
CA GLN A 131 5.38 -19.02 24.91
C GLN A 131 6.58 -18.21 24.40
N ASP A 132 6.80 -18.21 23.06
CA ASP A 132 7.83 -17.41 22.41
C ASP A 132 7.22 -16.61 21.23
N LEU A 133 6.67 -15.44 21.57
CA LEU A 133 6.11 -14.53 20.58
C LEU A 133 7.19 -13.92 19.67
N GLY A 134 8.43 -13.82 20.16
CA GLY A 134 9.55 -13.35 19.34
C GLY A 134 9.88 -14.32 18.20
N LEU A 135 9.88 -15.63 18.48
CA LEU A 135 10.04 -16.66 17.46
C LEU A 135 8.86 -16.67 16.50
N SER A 136 7.65 -16.48 16.99
CA SER A 136 6.43 -16.38 16.15
C SER A 136 6.52 -15.21 15.19
N PHE A 137 6.91 -14.04 15.66
CA PHE A 137 7.15 -12.86 14.83
C PHE A 137 8.27 -13.07 13.79
N TYR A 138 9.40 -13.66 14.22
CA TYR A 138 10.49 -14.00 13.31
C TYR A 138 9.99 -14.91 12.16
N LYS A 139 9.21 -15.93 12.48
CA LYS A 139 8.63 -16.82 11.46
C LYS A 139 7.64 -16.09 10.55
N ALA A 140 6.79 -15.21 11.09
CA ALA A 140 5.87 -14.40 10.29
C ALA A 140 6.61 -13.56 9.22
N VAL A 141 7.79 -13.04 9.56
CA VAL A 141 8.58 -12.18 8.66
C VAL A 141 9.49 -13.00 7.71
N CYS A 142 10.09 -14.09 8.22
CA CYS A 142 11.18 -14.79 7.51
C CYS A 142 10.79 -16.13 6.90
N GLN A 143 9.67 -16.74 7.31
CA GLN A 143 9.25 -18.06 6.82
C GLN A 143 8.65 -17.96 5.42
N LYS A 144 9.28 -18.61 4.44
CA LYS A 144 8.86 -18.57 3.04
C LYS A 144 7.72 -19.54 2.70
N SER A 145 7.57 -20.63 3.45
CA SER A 145 6.56 -21.65 3.20
C SER A 145 5.64 -21.78 4.41
N ASN A 146 4.38 -22.10 4.16
CA ASN A 146 3.35 -22.29 5.20
C ASN A 146 3.20 -21.06 6.12
N ASN A 147 3.48 -19.86 5.63
CA ASN A 147 3.25 -18.62 6.34
C ASN A 147 1.80 -18.19 6.10
N LYS A 148 1.01 -18.24 7.16
CA LYS A 148 -0.43 -17.94 7.09
C LYS A 148 -0.76 -16.47 7.27
N GLU A 149 0.22 -15.64 7.64
CA GLU A 149 0.00 -14.22 7.91
C GLU A 149 0.25 -13.34 6.68
N VAL A 150 1.11 -13.79 5.74
CA VAL A 150 1.48 -13.00 4.58
C VAL A 150 0.40 -13.04 3.51
N ILE A 151 -0.28 -11.91 3.32
CA ILE A 151 -1.36 -11.76 2.33
C ILE A 151 -0.80 -11.58 0.92
N TRP A 152 0.24 -10.76 0.78
CA TRP A 152 0.88 -10.49 -0.51
C TRP A 152 2.36 -10.18 -0.32
N ALA A 153 3.21 -10.94 -0.98
CA ALA A 153 4.65 -10.80 -0.91
C ALA A 153 5.25 -10.53 -2.27
N LEU A 154 6.29 -9.71 -2.29
CA LEU A 154 7.17 -9.57 -3.42
C LEU A 154 8.36 -10.53 -3.24
N ASP A 155 8.28 -11.68 -3.90
CA ASP A 155 9.36 -12.66 -3.88
C ASP A 155 10.61 -12.15 -4.59
N ARG A 156 11.75 -12.47 -4.00
CA ARG A 156 13.08 -12.20 -4.54
C ARG A 156 13.81 -13.51 -4.77
N SER A 157 14.37 -13.69 -5.95
CA SER A 157 15.09 -14.89 -6.33
C SER A 157 16.53 -14.54 -6.70
N VAL A 158 17.48 -15.16 -6.03
CA VAL A 158 18.90 -15.05 -6.39
C VAL A 158 19.16 -15.73 -7.75
N THR A 159 18.48 -16.83 -8.02
CA THR A 159 18.60 -17.57 -9.29
C THR A 159 18.16 -16.71 -10.47
N ASP A 160 17.08 -15.95 -10.32
CA ASP A 160 16.56 -15.06 -11.35
C ASP A 160 17.20 -13.67 -11.31
N LYS A 161 18.23 -13.49 -10.48
CA LYS A 161 18.93 -12.22 -10.25
C LYS A 161 18.03 -11.08 -9.74
N VAL A 162 16.88 -11.42 -9.20
CA VAL A 162 15.97 -10.48 -8.55
C VAL A 162 16.35 -10.38 -7.08
N THR A 163 17.23 -9.45 -6.76
CA THR A 163 17.75 -9.22 -5.41
C THR A 163 17.32 -7.87 -4.83
N THR A 164 17.59 -7.67 -3.57
CA THR A 164 17.38 -6.40 -2.88
C THR A 164 18.62 -6.02 -2.08
N ASN A 165 18.93 -4.75 -2.06
CA ASN A 165 20.03 -4.22 -1.23
C ASN A 165 19.61 -3.96 0.23
N PHE A 166 18.37 -4.28 0.60
CA PHE A 166 17.84 -3.99 1.94
C PHE A 166 18.72 -4.55 3.04
N THR A 167 19.14 -5.81 2.92
CA THR A 167 20.03 -6.44 3.90
C THR A 167 21.36 -5.69 4.02
N ALA A 168 21.97 -5.33 2.89
CA ALA A 168 23.22 -4.57 2.89
C ALA A 168 23.06 -3.18 3.51
N TRP A 169 21.93 -2.52 3.33
CA TRP A 169 21.66 -1.21 3.94
C TRP A 169 21.41 -1.30 5.44
N CYS A 170 20.82 -2.39 5.91
CA CYS A 170 20.53 -2.61 7.33
C CYS A 170 21.70 -3.24 8.11
N MET A 171 22.77 -3.66 7.44
CA MET A 171 23.95 -4.23 8.11
C MET A 171 24.85 -3.13 8.68
N PRO A 172 25.52 -3.38 9.82
CA PRO A 172 26.62 -2.53 10.30
C PRO A 172 27.69 -2.34 9.22
N PHE A 173 28.26 -1.15 9.16
CA PHE A 173 29.25 -0.79 8.13
C PHE A 173 30.43 -1.79 8.07
N SER A 174 30.89 -2.26 9.23
CA SER A 174 31.98 -3.24 9.36
C SER A 174 31.69 -4.60 8.72
N LEU A 175 30.43 -4.92 8.46
CA LEU A 175 30.00 -6.19 7.84
C LEU A 175 29.69 -6.03 6.34
N LYS A 176 29.80 -4.83 5.80
CA LYS A 176 29.45 -4.53 4.39
C LYS A 176 30.56 -4.84 3.38
N ASP A 177 31.81 -4.98 3.82
CA ASP A 177 32.97 -5.03 2.94
C ASP A 177 32.97 -6.18 1.91
N GLY A 178 32.29 -7.30 2.22
CA GLY A 178 32.14 -8.41 1.26
C GLY A 178 30.92 -8.29 0.33
N ILE A 179 29.99 -7.37 0.61
CA ILE A 179 28.70 -7.27 -0.07
C ILE A 179 28.64 -6.07 -1.03
N GLN A 180 29.44 -5.04 -0.77
CA GLN A 180 29.45 -3.82 -1.60
C GLN A 180 29.85 -4.06 -3.06
N GLY A 181 30.72 -5.02 -3.33
CA GLY A 181 31.14 -5.36 -4.70
C GLY A 181 30.02 -5.93 -5.58
N ASN A 182 29.03 -6.57 -4.95
CA ASN A 182 27.92 -7.20 -5.67
C ASN A 182 26.63 -6.38 -5.68
N ALA A 183 26.52 -5.39 -4.79
CA ALA A 183 25.29 -4.59 -4.65
C ALA A 183 25.31 -3.31 -5.48
N LEU A 184 26.49 -2.81 -5.84
CA LEU A 184 26.68 -1.57 -6.60
C LEU A 184 27.22 -1.79 -8.03
N GLY A 185 27.45 -3.01 -8.41
CA GLY A 185 28.04 -3.40 -9.70
C GLY A 185 27.09 -4.11 -10.67
N ALA A 186 25.81 -4.03 -10.44
CA ALA A 186 24.79 -4.58 -11.34
C ALA A 186 23.82 -3.51 -11.80
#